data_a1522dde67e6217c2ea38165d6a64b5f
#
_entry.id   a1522dde67e6217c2ea38165d6a64b5f
#
_cell.length_a   1.000
_cell.length_b   1.000
_cell.length_c   1.000
_cell.angle_alpha   90.00
_cell.angle_beta   90.00
_cell.angle_gamma   90.00
#
_symmetry.space_group_name_H-M   'P 1'
#
loop_
_entity.id
_entity.type
_entity.pdbx_description
1 polymer ?
#
loop_
_entity_poly.entity_id
_entity_poly.type
_entity_poly.pdbx_seq_one_letter_code
_entity_poly.pdbx_strand_id
1 'polypeptide(L)'
;VRYNKITNIVTIQAYTIDPFFSQALLKASLAELENRLKQYSKDSKASKRDFILSRISTIEDELNDIENRYIEFLNQNSNISSPNLLIAKKRIEREVFIKENLLKELATELEINKLEVTRDNQVVIDVIDEPTLNLLKVYPKFSLLLIVSLMASFVIPFVVHSKKIFIDN
;
A
#
# COMPACT_ATOMS: atom_id res chain seq x y z
N VAL A 1 15.71 -2.54 -7.70
CA VAL A 1 14.92 -1.86 -6.66
C VAL A 1 15.32 -2.42 -5.31
N ARG A 2 15.64 -1.54 -4.35
CA ARG A 2 15.96 -1.91 -2.96
C ARG A 2 15.04 -1.13 -2.02
N TYR A 3 14.48 -1.83 -1.03
CA TYR A 3 13.67 -1.22 0.02
C TYR A 3 14.37 -1.33 1.36
N ASN A 4 14.54 -0.22 2.05
CA ASN A 4 15.07 -0.18 3.41
C ASN A 4 13.91 -0.04 4.41
N LYS A 5 13.66 -1.09 5.19
CA LYS A 5 12.56 -1.14 6.18
C LYS A 5 12.72 -0.15 7.34
N ILE A 6 13.97 0.27 7.66
CA ILE A 6 14.24 1.16 8.79
C ILE A 6 13.92 2.60 8.42
N THR A 7 14.29 3.00 7.19
CA THR A 7 14.12 4.38 6.71
C THR A 7 12.88 4.57 5.84
N ASN A 8 12.17 3.50 5.49
CA ASN A 8 11.07 3.48 4.53
C ASN A 8 11.44 4.07 3.15
N ILE A 9 12.71 4.03 2.79
CA ILE A 9 13.21 4.55 1.52
C ILE A 9 13.24 3.43 0.48
N VAL A 10 12.69 3.71 -0.69
CA VAL A 10 12.79 2.87 -1.88
C VAL A 10 13.84 3.45 -2.80
N THR A 11 14.88 2.69 -3.09
CA THR A 11 15.93 3.08 -4.06
C THR A 11 15.72 2.33 -5.36
N ILE A 12 15.56 3.07 -6.45
CA ILE A 12 15.43 2.54 -7.81
C ILE A 12 16.69 2.87 -8.58
N GLN A 13 17.31 1.86 -9.19
CA GLN A 13 18.52 2.01 -10.01
C GLN A 13 18.31 1.31 -11.34
N ALA A 14 18.69 1.96 -12.43
CA ALA A 14 18.70 1.39 -13.78
C ALA A 14 20.14 1.41 -14.33
N TYR A 15 20.53 0.28 -14.93
CA TYR A 15 21.82 0.12 -15.57
C TYR A 15 21.59 -0.18 -17.05
N THR A 16 22.06 0.72 -17.92
CA THR A 16 22.01 0.55 -19.37
C THR A 16 23.36 0.89 -19.98
N ILE A 17 23.52 0.59 -21.27
CA ILE A 17 24.77 0.91 -22.00
C ILE A 17 24.91 2.42 -22.19
N ASP A 18 23.78 3.12 -22.38
CA ASP A 18 23.73 4.57 -22.57
C ASP A 18 23.25 5.25 -21.27
N PRO A 19 24.06 6.16 -20.68
CA PRO A 19 23.67 6.90 -19.49
C PRO A 19 22.43 7.78 -19.67
N PHE A 20 22.25 8.38 -20.86
CA PHE A 20 21.07 9.20 -21.14
C PHE A 20 19.80 8.36 -21.17
N PHE A 21 19.89 7.16 -21.74
CA PHE A 21 18.77 6.23 -21.75
C PHE A 21 18.42 5.75 -20.33
N SER A 22 19.42 5.48 -19.47
CA SER A 22 19.19 5.13 -18.05
C SER A 22 18.42 6.20 -17.32
N GLN A 23 18.82 7.46 -17.50
CA GLN A 23 18.15 8.60 -16.86
C GLN A 23 16.72 8.78 -17.36
N ALA A 24 16.52 8.72 -18.69
CA ALA A 24 15.21 8.84 -19.30
C ALA A 24 14.26 7.72 -18.82
N LEU A 25 14.77 6.49 -18.74
CA LEU A 25 14.03 5.33 -18.23
C LEU A 25 13.61 5.52 -16.77
N LEU A 26 14.50 6.01 -15.91
CA LEU A 26 14.19 6.27 -14.50
C LEU A 26 13.16 7.38 -14.34
N LYS A 27 13.29 8.49 -15.10
CA LYS A 27 12.31 9.58 -15.08
C LYS A 27 10.93 9.11 -15.53
N ALA A 28 10.85 8.35 -16.62
CA ALA A 28 9.59 7.79 -17.10
C ALA A 28 8.98 6.80 -16.10
N SER A 29 9.80 5.95 -15.50
CA SER A 29 9.35 4.99 -14.48
C SER A 29 8.84 5.70 -13.22
N LEU A 30 9.48 6.79 -12.80
CA LEU A 30 9.06 7.58 -11.65
C LEU A 30 7.72 8.25 -11.91
N ALA A 31 7.56 8.88 -13.09
CA ALA A 31 6.30 9.52 -13.49
C ALA A 31 5.13 8.51 -13.54
N GLU A 32 5.38 7.32 -14.09
CA GLU A 32 4.37 6.25 -14.13
C GLU A 32 4.04 5.74 -12.73
N LEU A 33 5.04 5.59 -11.85
CA LEU A 33 4.83 5.19 -10.47
C LEU A 33 3.99 6.21 -9.70
N GLU A 34 4.29 7.51 -9.87
CA GLU A 34 3.47 8.58 -9.27
C GLU A 34 2.01 8.51 -9.74
N ASN A 35 1.78 8.35 -11.04
CA ASN A 35 0.43 8.26 -11.58
C ASN A 35 -0.33 7.04 -11.04
N ARG A 36 0.32 5.89 -10.98
CA ARG A 36 -0.28 4.67 -10.42
C ARG A 36 -0.61 4.80 -8.94
N LEU A 37 0.27 5.40 -8.16
CA LEU A 37 0.03 5.61 -6.73
C LEU A 37 -1.09 6.63 -6.48
N LYS A 38 -1.16 7.71 -7.27
CA LYS A 38 -2.28 8.65 -7.22
C LYS A 38 -3.61 7.96 -7.53
N GLN A 39 -3.64 7.13 -8.58
CA GLN A 39 -4.83 6.37 -8.93
C GLN A 39 -5.21 5.38 -7.83
N TYR A 40 -4.25 4.60 -7.33
CA TYR A 40 -4.46 3.65 -6.24
C TYR A 40 -5.00 4.32 -4.97
N SER A 41 -4.43 5.46 -4.58
CA SER A 41 -4.91 6.25 -3.44
C SER A 41 -6.35 6.71 -3.65
N LYS A 42 -6.67 7.24 -4.84
CA LYS A 42 -8.03 7.68 -5.18
C LYS A 42 -9.03 6.54 -5.14
N ASP A 43 -8.71 5.39 -5.74
CA ASP A 43 -9.58 4.21 -5.79
C ASP A 43 -9.79 3.62 -4.38
N SER A 44 -8.73 3.56 -3.57
CA SER A 44 -8.79 3.12 -2.17
C SER A 44 -9.70 3.99 -1.32
N LYS A 45 -9.60 5.33 -1.47
CA LYS A 45 -10.45 6.27 -0.74
C LYS A 45 -11.91 6.23 -1.20
N ALA A 46 -12.15 6.03 -2.50
CA ALA A 46 -13.48 5.83 -3.03
C ALA A 46 -14.12 4.55 -2.47
N SER A 47 -13.39 3.45 -2.47
CA SER A 47 -13.85 2.18 -1.88
C SER A 47 -14.15 2.29 -0.39
N LYS A 48 -13.30 3.01 0.37
CA LYS A 48 -13.53 3.29 1.79
C LYS A 48 -14.81 4.10 2.00
N ARG A 49 -15.03 5.15 1.19
CA ARG A 49 -16.26 5.95 1.24
C ARG A 49 -17.50 5.11 1.00
N ASP A 50 -17.48 4.30 -0.06
CA ASP A 50 -18.63 3.47 -0.45
C ASP A 50 -18.92 2.41 0.63
N PHE A 51 -17.90 1.86 1.27
CA PHE A 51 -18.06 0.98 2.44
C PHE A 51 -18.71 1.71 3.61
N ILE A 52 -18.25 2.92 3.96
CA ILE A 52 -18.83 3.71 5.07
C ILE A 52 -20.31 4.02 4.78
N LEU A 53 -20.63 4.47 3.55
CA LEU A 53 -22.00 4.76 3.15
C LEU A 53 -22.92 3.54 3.23
N SER A 54 -22.47 2.39 2.75
CA SER A 54 -23.21 1.13 2.89
C SER A 54 -23.43 0.76 4.36
N ARG A 55 -22.41 0.99 5.21
CA ARG A 55 -22.52 0.70 6.64
C ARG A 55 -23.48 1.65 7.35
N ILE A 56 -23.49 2.93 6.99
CA ILE A 56 -24.47 3.92 7.50
C ILE A 56 -25.88 3.44 7.18
N SER A 57 -26.17 3.13 5.91
CA SER A 57 -27.51 2.64 5.50
C SER A 57 -27.94 1.41 6.30
N THR A 58 -27.03 0.44 6.50
CA THR A 58 -27.33 -0.76 7.30
C THR A 58 -27.68 -0.41 8.75
N ILE A 59 -26.95 0.51 9.36
CA ILE A 59 -27.17 0.91 10.77
C ILE A 59 -28.44 1.74 10.89
N GLU A 60 -28.81 2.56 9.90
CA GLU A 60 -30.07 3.29 9.85
C GLU A 60 -31.28 2.34 9.81
N ASP A 61 -31.18 1.28 8.98
CA ASP A 61 -32.22 0.25 8.91
C ASP A 61 -32.34 -0.50 10.26
N GLU A 62 -31.20 -0.91 10.85
CA GLU A 62 -31.17 -1.56 12.16
C GLU A 62 -31.72 -0.66 13.28
N LEU A 63 -31.43 0.66 13.25
CA LEU A 63 -31.95 1.62 14.21
C LEU A 63 -33.45 1.76 14.09
N ASN A 64 -33.96 1.92 12.86
CA ASN A 64 -35.40 1.99 12.60
C ASN A 64 -36.15 0.73 13.13
N ASP A 65 -35.58 -0.44 12.94
CA ASP A 65 -36.14 -1.69 13.49
C ASP A 65 -36.17 -1.70 15.02
N ILE A 66 -35.11 -1.19 15.67
CA ILE A 66 -35.05 -1.09 17.14
C ILE A 66 -36.07 -0.06 17.64
N GLU A 67 -36.18 1.09 17.00
CA GLU A 67 -37.16 2.15 17.33
C GLU A 67 -38.59 1.63 17.20
N ASN A 68 -38.90 0.90 16.12
CA ASN A 68 -40.23 0.27 15.95
C ASN A 68 -40.52 -0.73 17.06
N ARG A 69 -39.57 -1.58 17.45
CA ARG A 69 -39.70 -2.49 18.61
C ARG A 69 -39.88 -1.72 19.92
N TYR A 70 -39.22 -0.57 20.07
CA TYR A 70 -39.39 0.28 21.25
C TYR A 70 -40.79 0.88 21.33
N ILE A 71 -41.32 1.39 20.22
CA ILE A 71 -42.69 1.91 20.13
C ILE A 71 -43.70 0.83 20.45
N GLU A 72 -43.52 -0.36 19.86
CA GLU A 72 -44.42 -1.52 20.16
C GLU A 72 -44.37 -1.90 21.62
N PHE A 73 -43.17 -1.99 22.22
CA PHE A 73 -43.00 -2.26 23.66
C PHE A 73 -43.73 -1.22 24.51
N LEU A 74 -43.64 0.07 24.19
CA LEU A 74 -44.37 1.13 24.93
C LEU A 74 -45.91 1.02 24.77
N ASN A 75 -46.38 0.70 23.59
CA ASN A 75 -47.79 0.53 23.31
C ASN A 75 -48.41 -0.67 24.06
N GLN A 76 -47.63 -1.77 24.20
CA GLN A 76 -48.10 -2.96 24.91
C GLN A 76 -48.00 -2.80 26.43
N ASN A 77 -47.20 -1.87 26.92
CA ASN A 77 -46.90 -1.72 28.35
C ASN A 77 -47.17 -0.28 28.82
N SER A 78 -48.43 0.13 28.88
CA SER A 78 -48.80 1.49 29.28
C SER A 78 -48.40 1.86 30.71
N ASN A 79 -48.21 0.86 31.62
CA ASN A 79 -47.73 1.07 32.97
C ASN A 79 -46.48 0.25 33.23
N ILE A 80 -45.30 0.90 33.13
CA ILE A 80 -43.98 0.26 33.32
C ILE A 80 -43.56 0.37 34.78
N SER A 81 -44.26 -0.29 35.68
CA SER A 81 -43.96 -0.28 37.12
C SER A 81 -43.18 -1.55 37.58
N SER A 82 -43.22 -2.61 36.78
CA SER A 82 -42.51 -3.85 37.09
C SER A 82 -41.00 -3.73 36.89
N PRO A 83 -40.16 -4.23 37.79
CA PRO A 83 -38.68 -4.21 37.63
C PRO A 83 -38.23 -4.89 36.31
N ASN A 84 -38.92 -5.96 35.89
CA ASN A 84 -38.58 -6.66 34.66
C ASN A 84 -38.83 -5.79 33.40
N LEU A 85 -39.95 -5.05 33.39
CA LEU A 85 -40.27 -4.13 32.29
C LEU A 85 -39.30 -2.93 32.24
N LEU A 86 -38.86 -2.44 33.40
CA LEU A 86 -37.86 -1.39 33.49
C LEU A 86 -36.49 -1.85 32.91
N ILE A 87 -36.10 -3.10 33.23
CA ILE A 87 -34.87 -3.68 32.66
C ILE A 87 -35.00 -3.85 31.14
N ALA A 88 -36.15 -4.36 30.66
CA ALA A 88 -36.39 -4.54 29.26
C ALA A 88 -36.33 -3.18 28.48
N LYS A 89 -37.01 -2.14 29.02
CA LYS A 89 -36.95 -0.79 28.51
C LYS A 89 -35.51 -0.27 28.38
N LYS A 90 -34.73 -0.37 29.47
CA LYS A 90 -33.31 0.06 29.48
C LYS A 90 -32.43 -0.71 28.49
N ARG A 91 -32.75 -1.96 28.18
CA ARG A 91 -32.00 -2.69 27.13
C ARG A 91 -32.25 -2.11 25.76
N ILE A 92 -33.52 -1.86 25.42
CA ILE A 92 -33.86 -1.27 24.10
C ILE A 92 -33.25 0.14 23.99
N GLU A 93 -33.43 0.97 25.02
CA GLU A 93 -32.82 2.32 25.06
C GLU A 93 -31.28 2.28 24.86
N ARG A 94 -30.63 1.28 25.42
CA ARG A 94 -29.17 1.08 25.24
C ARG A 94 -28.86 0.66 23.80
N GLU A 95 -29.67 -0.19 23.18
CA GLU A 95 -29.50 -0.60 21.79
C GLU A 95 -29.61 0.62 20.85
N VAL A 96 -30.64 1.47 21.04
CA VAL A 96 -30.81 2.74 20.32
C VAL A 96 -29.56 3.60 20.49
N PHE A 97 -29.16 3.87 21.74
CA PHE A 97 -28.01 4.71 22.05
C PHE A 97 -26.71 4.21 21.40
N ILE A 98 -26.48 2.89 21.37
CA ILE A 98 -25.30 2.30 20.71
C ILE A 98 -25.33 2.55 19.20
N LYS A 99 -26.51 2.39 18.56
CA LYS A 99 -26.64 2.60 17.11
C LYS A 99 -26.51 4.06 16.72
N GLU A 100 -27.11 4.97 17.49
CA GLU A 100 -26.94 6.42 17.30
C GLU A 100 -25.48 6.85 17.40
N ASN A 101 -24.75 6.36 18.41
CA ASN A 101 -23.31 6.66 18.55
C ASN A 101 -22.50 6.11 17.39
N LEU A 102 -22.81 4.89 16.92
CA LEU A 102 -22.15 4.31 15.76
C LEU A 102 -22.41 5.10 14.48
N LEU A 103 -23.64 5.57 14.26
CA LEU A 103 -23.94 6.47 13.13
C LEU A 103 -23.13 7.76 13.20
N LYS A 104 -23.05 8.38 14.38
CA LYS A 104 -22.23 9.58 14.59
C LYS A 104 -20.76 9.34 14.28
N GLU A 105 -20.21 8.21 14.70
CA GLU A 105 -18.83 7.82 14.42
C GLU A 105 -18.60 7.62 12.93
N LEU A 106 -19.46 6.87 12.25
CA LEU A 106 -19.39 6.65 10.81
C LEU A 106 -19.54 7.95 10.00
N ALA A 107 -20.44 8.85 10.43
CA ALA A 107 -20.57 10.17 9.81
C ALA A 107 -19.29 11.00 9.95
N THR A 108 -18.64 10.94 11.13
CA THR A 108 -17.36 11.61 11.36
C THR A 108 -16.26 11.01 10.48
N GLU A 109 -16.21 9.69 10.36
CA GLU A 109 -15.24 9.01 9.50
C GLU A 109 -15.45 9.33 8.01
N LEU A 110 -16.72 9.46 7.58
CA LEU A 110 -17.07 9.90 6.23
C LEU A 110 -16.54 11.31 5.93
N GLU A 111 -16.72 12.25 6.88
CA GLU A 111 -16.20 13.61 6.74
C GLU A 111 -14.66 13.64 6.71
N ILE A 112 -13.98 12.83 7.53
CA ILE A 112 -12.52 12.68 7.47
C ILE A 112 -12.10 12.16 6.10
N ASN A 113 -12.76 11.13 5.57
CA ASN A 113 -12.47 10.58 4.25
C ASN A 113 -12.65 11.63 3.14
N LYS A 114 -13.71 12.46 3.19
CA LYS A 114 -13.91 13.57 2.26
C LYS A 114 -12.78 14.59 2.32
N LEU A 115 -12.33 14.95 3.52
CA LEU A 115 -11.20 15.86 3.71
C LEU A 115 -9.90 15.29 3.17
N GLU A 116 -9.65 13.98 3.37
CA GLU A 116 -8.50 13.28 2.82
C GLU A 116 -8.51 13.26 1.29
N VAL A 117 -9.67 13.06 0.66
CA VAL A 117 -9.82 13.14 -0.80
C VAL A 117 -9.50 14.55 -1.31
N THR A 118 -9.94 15.58 -0.61
CA THR A 118 -9.71 16.99 -1.00
C THR A 118 -8.22 17.39 -0.86
N ARG A 119 -7.52 16.83 0.13
CA ARG A 119 -6.09 17.09 0.36
C ARG A 119 -5.17 16.31 -0.58
N ASP A 120 -5.65 15.30 -1.27
CA ASP A 120 -4.86 14.33 -2.05
C ASP A 120 -4.30 14.89 -3.38
N ASN A 121 -4.42 16.17 -3.65
CA ASN A 121 -3.62 16.84 -4.67
C ASN A 121 -2.15 16.99 -4.27
N GLN A 122 -1.78 16.60 -3.06
CA GLN A 122 -0.42 16.65 -2.54
C GLN A 122 0.21 15.24 -2.55
N VAL A 123 1.32 15.17 -3.15
CA VAL A 123 2.36 14.17 -3.30
C VAL A 123 2.26 12.95 -2.39
N VAL A 124 2.07 11.79 -3.01
CA VAL A 124 2.18 10.47 -2.39
C VAL A 124 3.66 10.03 -2.27
N ILE A 125 4.56 10.63 -3.06
CA ILE A 125 5.99 10.31 -3.09
C ILE A 125 6.79 11.59 -2.90
N ASP A 126 7.71 11.56 -1.95
CA ASP A 126 8.76 12.57 -1.84
C ASP A 126 10.03 12.04 -2.52
N VAL A 127 10.47 12.71 -3.56
CA VAL A 127 11.67 12.34 -4.32
C VAL A 127 12.88 12.95 -3.62
N ILE A 128 13.58 12.12 -2.83
CA ILE A 128 14.76 12.55 -2.06
C ILE A 128 15.95 12.81 -2.99
N ASP A 129 16.11 12.01 -4.04
CA ASP A 129 17.23 12.10 -4.98
C ASP A 129 16.72 11.92 -6.42
N GLU A 130 16.93 12.94 -7.24
CA GLU A 130 16.53 12.92 -8.64
C GLU A 130 17.45 12.02 -9.48
N PRO A 131 16.95 11.42 -10.58
CA PRO A 131 17.76 10.64 -11.50
C PRO A 131 18.87 11.46 -12.11
N THR A 132 20.10 11.33 -11.61
CA THR A 132 21.29 11.98 -12.12
C THR A 132 22.00 11.14 -13.18
N LEU A 133 22.71 11.81 -14.10
CA LEU A 133 23.56 11.15 -15.08
C LEU A 133 24.82 10.62 -14.38
N ASN A 134 24.94 9.30 -14.26
CA ASN A 134 26.19 8.70 -13.83
C ASN A 134 27.04 8.34 -15.05
N LEU A 135 28.06 9.15 -15.29
CA LEU A 135 29.02 8.95 -16.39
C LEU A 135 30.11 7.90 -16.07
N LEU A 136 30.13 7.40 -14.82
CA LEU A 136 31.09 6.39 -14.43
C LEU A 136 30.69 5.03 -14.98
N LYS A 137 31.60 4.41 -15.73
CA LYS A 137 31.41 3.07 -16.28
C LYS A 137 31.34 2.04 -15.17
N VAL A 138 30.15 1.44 -14.95
CA VAL A 138 29.92 0.44 -13.90
C VAL A 138 30.29 -0.97 -14.38
N TYR A 139 30.15 -1.24 -15.68
CA TYR A 139 30.44 -2.54 -16.29
C TYR A 139 31.12 -2.37 -17.65
N PRO A 140 31.97 -3.33 -18.08
CA PRO A 140 32.56 -4.41 -17.30
C PRO A 140 33.63 -3.90 -16.32
N LYS A 141 33.78 -4.59 -15.17
CA LYS A 141 34.86 -4.30 -14.21
C LYS A 141 36.18 -4.77 -14.82
N PHE A 142 37.01 -3.85 -15.31
CA PHE A 142 38.30 -4.16 -15.94
C PHE A 142 39.20 -5.05 -15.08
N SER A 143 39.20 -4.88 -13.76
CA SER A 143 39.95 -5.72 -12.81
C SER A 143 39.53 -7.20 -12.92
N LEU A 144 38.24 -7.48 -13.06
CA LEU A 144 37.73 -8.84 -13.17
C LEU A 144 38.10 -9.47 -14.52
N LEU A 145 38.00 -8.70 -15.62
CA LEU A 145 38.47 -9.13 -16.95
C LEU A 145 39.96 -9.45 -16.95
N LEU A 146 40.77 -8.62 -16.30
CA LEU A 146 42.23 -8.83 -16.21
C LEU A 146 42.55 -10.11 -15.45
N ILE A 147 41.88 -10.40 -14.31
CA ILE A 147 42.04 -11.62 -13.55
C ILE A 147 41.67 -12.86 -14.38
N VAL A 148 40.49 -12.79 -15.06
CA VAL A 148 40.03 -13.93 -15.91
C VAL A 148 41.00 -14.16 -17.08
N SER A 149 41.49 -13.14 -17.74
CA SER A 149 42.47 -13.28 -18.84
C SER A 149 43.81 -13.86 -18.36
N LEU A 150 44.27 -13.44 -17.17
CA LEU A 150 45.49 -13.94 -16.57
C LEU A 150 45.36 -15.42 -16.19
N MET A 151 44.23 -15.83 -15.59
CA MET A 151 43.95 -17.24 -15.32
C MET A 151 43.86 -18.06 -16.60
N ALA A 152 43.21 -17.54 -17.64
CA ALA A 152 43.10 -18.24 -18.92
C ALA A 152 44.48 -18.45 -19.57
N SER A 153 45.39 -17.47 -19.47
CA SER A 153 46.75 -17.57 -20.01
C SER A 153 47.61 -18.66 -19.32
N PHE A 154 47.32 -19.03 -18.09
CA PHE A 154 48.00 -20.14 -17.39
C PHE A 154 47.32 -21.50 -17.66
N VAL A 155 46.01 -21.54 -17.68
CA VAL A 155 45.25 -22.80 -17.81
C VAL A 155 45.37 -23.37 -19.22
N ILE A 156 45.30 -22.53 -20.27
CA ILE A 156 45.34 -22.98 -21.67
C ILE A 156 46.63 -23.70 -22.01
N PRO A 157 47.84 -23.15 -21.77
CA PRO A 157 49.10 -23.86 -22.03
C PRO A 157 49.25 -25.15 -21.22
N PHE A 158 48.78 -25.15 -19.95
CA PHE A 158 48.87 -26.33 -19.11
C PHE A 158 48.02 -27.49 -19.67
N VAL A 159 46.77 -27.19 -20.10
CA VAL A 159 45.87 -28.20 -20.73
C VAL A 159 46.45 -28.71 -22.05
N VAL A 160 47.02 -27.82 -22.88
CA VAL A 160 47.62 -28.21 -24.14
C VAL A 160 48.85 -29.07 -23.92
N HIS A 161 49.70 -28.74 -22.96
CA HIS A 161 50.91 -29.48 -22.64
C HIS A 161 50.56 -30.87 -22.05
N SER A 162 49.58 -30.96 -21.16
CA SER A 162 49.16 -32.22 -20.56
C SER A 162 48.54 -33.19 -21.60
N LYS A 163 47.77 -32.66 -22.57
CA LYS A 163 47.25 -33.45 -23.69
C LYS A 163 48.37 -34.02 -24.59
N LYS A 164 49.44 -33.24 -24.84
CA LYS A 164 50.56 -33.67 -25.65
C LYS A 164 51.32 -34.82 -25.02
N ILE A 165 51.50 -34.80 -23.70
CA ILE A 165 52.17 -35.91 -22.95
C ILE A 165 51.31 -37.16 -22.98
N PHE A 166 49.97 -37.06 -23.02
CA PHE A 166 49.08 -38.21 -23.02
C PHE A 166 48.89 -38.86 -24.41
N ILE A 167 49.20 -38.14 -25.48
CA ILE A 167 49.11 -38.64 -26.86
C ILE A 167 50.42 -39.24 -27.35
N ASP A 168 51.57 -38.78 -26.79
CA ASP A 168 52.94 -39.25 -27.13
C ASP A 168 53.37 -40.46 -26.30
N ASN A 169 52.51 -41.03 -25.44
CA ASN A 169 52.74 -42.25 -24.66
C ASN A 169 51.70 -43.33 -25.06
#